data_4b323ab0588e8ddaa4b048a104a62ebb
#
_entry.id   4b323ab0588e8ddaa4b048a104a62ebb
#
_cell.length_a   1.000
_cell.length_b   1.000
_cell.length_c   1.000
_cell.angle_alpha   90.00
_cell.angle_beta   90.00
_cell.angle_gamma   90.00
#
_symmetry.space_group_name_H-M   'P 1'
#
loop_
_entity.id
_entity.type
_entity.pdbx_description
1 polymer ?
#
loop_
_entity_poly.entity_id
_entity_poly.type
_entity_poly.pdbx_seq_one_letter_code
_entity_poly.pdbx_strand_id
1 'polypeptide(L)'
;RRPPRSTLFPYTTLFRSKQPCSEGDAEIDMFFDLSDKQSLTTKVYNHIRNGILDGSYKDGDFLVETRLAEELEVSRTPIREALKQLELEGLVVSIPNRGSMVQAISENDIDDIFTIRQILEGQAAYWATQRITQEQMDSLTEKLELMDFYTKKGDANQLTRLDNEFHDIIYKASDSRMLKHILGSLHQNIRRARTSNLNLPARSNESLEEHRAIFAAMEAKDALAAKKAMEEHIKNAHSAKG
;
A
#
# COMPACT_ATOMS: atom_id res chain seq x y z
N ARG A 1 67.04 -3.98 -11.26
CA ARG A 1 66.65 -2.98 -10.24
C ARG A 1 65.15 -2.84 -10.25
N ARG A 2 64.49 -3.27 -9.18
CA ARG A 2 63.04 -3.11 -8.98
C ARG A 2 62.76 -1.72 -8.39
N PRO A 3 61.68 -1.02 -8.74
CA PRO A 3 61.26 0.19 -8.07
C PRO A 3 60.53 -0.14 -6.77
N PRO A 4 60.46 0.77 -5.77
CA PRO A 4 59.97 0.51 -4.46
C PRO A 4 58.42 0.54 -4.39
N ARG A 5 57.88 -0.22 -3.43
CA ARG A 5 56.47 -0.30 -3.08
C ARG A 5 56.00 1.05 -2.55
N SER A 6 54.93 1.59 -3.10
CA SER A 6 54.26 2.75 -2.55
C SER A 6 53.31 2.37 -1.41
N THR A 7 53.40 3.15 -0.38
CA THR A 7 52.75 3.12 0.90
C THR A 7 51.23 3.24 0.82
N LEU A 8 50.57 2.40 1.62
CA LEU A 8 49.15 2.49 2.01
C LEU A 8 48.88 3.83 2.70
N PHE A 9 47.87 4.56 2.21
CA PHE A 9 47.27 5.67 2.93
C PHE A 9 46.17 5.13 3.86
N PRO A 10 46.21 5.47 5.15
CA PRO A 10 45.12 5.17 6.07
C PRO A 10 43.98 6.17 5.83
N TYR A 11 42.78 5.66 5.67
CA TYR A 11 41.57 6.45 5.73
C TYR A 11 41.38 6.98 7.15
N THR A 12 41.78 8.19 7.40
CA THR A 12 41.44 8.92 8.61
C THR A 12 40.08 9.60 8.38
N THR A 13 39.05 9.08 8.98
CA THR A 13 37.75 9.69 9.11
C THR A 13 37.86 10.97 9.92
N LEU A 14 37.88 12.12 9.27
CA LEU A 14 37.77 13.41 9.93
C LEU A 14 36.31 13.60 10.37
N PHE A 15 35.99 13.24 11.60
CA PHE A 15 34.89 13.77 12.34
C PHE A 15 35.12 15.26 12.57
N ARG A 16 34.56 16.11 11.74
CA ARG A 16 34.53 17.54 12.00
C ARG A 16 33.35 17.80 12.94
N SER A 17 33.67 18.07 14.21
CA SER A 17 32.72 18.61 15.18
C SER A 17 32.14 19.93 14.63
N LYS A 18 30.86 19.91 14.22
CA LYS A 18 30.11 21.11 13.90
C LYS A 18 29.60 21.73 15.21
N GLN A 19 29.89 23.01 15.38
CA GLN A 19 29.25 23.88 16.35
C GLN A 19 27.75 24.00 16.03
N PRO A 20 26.88 24.32 17.00
CA PRO A 20 25.45 24.42 16.76
C PRO A 20 25.15 25.53 15.78
N CYS A 21 24.54 25.17 14.67
CA CYS A 21 24.02 26.10 13.66
C CYS A 21 22.62 26.55 14.02
N SER A 22 22.35 27.80 13.67
CA SER A 22 21.13 28.58 13.83
C SER A 22 19.89 27.96 13.17
N GLU A 23 18.76 28.37 13.60
CA GLU A 23 17.32 28.21 13.24
C GLU A 23 16.89 27.63 11.85
N GLY A 24 17.83 27.16 11.01
CA GLY A 24 17.51 26.52 9.71
C GLY A 24 17.46 24.98 9.75
N ASP A 25 17.87 24.34 10.85
CA ASP A 25 17.96 22.87 10.94
C ASP A 25 16.63 22.19 11.30
N ALA A 26 15.57 22.95 11.61
CA ALA A 26 14.26 22.43 12.01
C ALA A 26 13.41 21.89 10.84
N GLU A 27 13.68 22.30 9.58
CA GLU A 27 12.93 21.83 8.42
C GLU A 27 13.44 20.50 7.86
N ILE A 28 14.69 20.12 8.11
CA ILE A 28 15.28 18.86 7.62
C ILE A 28 14.74 17.65 8.38
N ASP A 29 14.33 17.82 9.65
CA ASP A 29 13.72 16.74 10.46
C ASP A 29 12.30 16.39 10.05
N MET A 30 11.63 17.19 9.21
CA MET A 30 10.21 17.03 8.88
C MET A 30 9.97 15.95 7.79
N PHE A 31 10.95 15.63 6.96
CA PHE A 31 10.78 14.61 5.90
C PHE A 31 11.14 13.20 6.36
N PHE A 32 12.14 13.02 7.21
CA PHE A 32 12.52 11.71 7.70
C PHE A 32 12.84 11.77 9.20
N ASP A 33 11.91 11.32 10.03
CA ASP A 33 12.17 11.11 11.46
C ASP A 33 13.34 10.13 11.63
N LEU A 34 14.49 10.65 12.07
CA LEU A 34 15.72 9.87 12.30
C LEU A 34 15.61 8.93 13.51
N SER A 35 14.60 9.10 14.35
CA SER A 35 14.31 8.20 15.48
C SER A 35 13.64 6.89 15.04
N ASP A 36 13.04 6.84 13.85
CA ASP A 36 12.47 5.64 13.28
C ASP A 36 13.57 4.69 12.79
N LYS A 37 13.54 3.44 13.27
CA LYS A 37 14.50 2.37 12.95
C LYS A 37 14.47 1.88 11.50
N GLN A 38 13.60 2.43 10.65
CA GLN A 38 13.54 2.05 9.24
C GLN A 38 14.76 2.51 8.45
N SER A 39 15.20 1.71 7.48
CA SER A 39 16.28 2.10 6.58
C SER A 39 15.89 3.32 5.74
N LEU A 40 16.88 4.15 5.39
CA LEU A 40 16.65 5.31 4.52
C LEU A 40 16.02 4.90 3.16
N THR A 41 16.43 3.78 2.60
CA THR A 41 15.83 3.19 1.39
C THR A 41 14.34 2.91 1.58
N THR A 42 13.94 2.34 2.75
CA THR A 42 12.54 2.07 3.07
C THR A 42 11.73 3.36 3.19
N LYS A 43 12.28 4.39 3.81
CA LYS A 43 11.62 5.70 3.94
C LYS A 43 11.41 6.36 2.57
N VAL A 44 12.43 6.38 1.73
CA VAL A 44 12.36 6.87 0.34
C VAL A 44 11.35 6.08 -0.48
N TYR A 45 11.40 4.75 -0.40
CA TYR A 45 10.44 3.89 -1.07
C TYR A 45 9.00 4.22 -0.65
N ASN A 46 8.72 4.29 0.65
CA ASN A 46 7.40 4.61 1.16
C ASN A 46 6.94 6.01 0.73
N HIS A 47 7.83 7.00 0.72
CA HIS A 47 7.51 8.35 0.29
C HIS A 47 7.07 8.38 -1.19
N ILE A 48 7.90 7.85 -2.09
CA ILE A 48 7.59 7.83 -3.53
C ILE A 48 6.34 7.00 -3.80
N ARG A 49 6.24 5.83 -3.16
CA ARG A 49 5.10 4.94 -3.30
C ARG A 49 3.78 5.61 -2.86
N ASN A 50 3.77 6.26 -1.70
CA ASN A 50 2.59 6.97 -1.23
C ASN A 50 2.23 8.11 -2.19
N GLY A 51 3.21 8.87 -2.70
CA GLY A 51 2.99 9.92 -3.68
C GLY A 51 2.40 9.42 -5.02
N ILE A 52 2.74 8.18 -5.43
CA ILE A 52 2.09 7.54 -6.57
C ILE A 52 0.65 7.13 -6.23
N LEU A 53 0.43 6.58 -5.01
CA LEU A 53 -0.88 6.09 -4.59
C LEU A 53 -1.88 7.20 -4.29
N ASP A 54 -1.44 8.36 -3.84
CA ASP A 54 -2.30 9.52 -3.55
C ASP A 54 -2.43 10.50 -4.74
N GLY A 55 -1.70 10.24 -5.84
CA GLY A 55 -1.74 11.04 -7.07
C GLY A 55 -0.86 12.28 -7.05
N SER A 56 0.00 12.47 -6.05
CA SER A 56 1.04 13.52 -6.05
C SER A 56 2.02 13.34 -7.20
N TYR A 57 2.39 12.08 -7.52
CA TYR A 57 3.04 11.69 -8.76
C TYR A 57 1.98 11.13 -9.71
N LYS A 58 1.76 11.81 -10.84
CA LYS A 58 0.73 11.46 -11.81
C LYS A 58 1.21 10.39 -12.79
N ASP A 59 0.27 9.69 -13.39
CA ASP A 59 0.56 8.76 -14.47
C ASP A 59 1.33 9.46 -15.61
N GLY A 60 2.44 8.85 -16.02
CA GLY A 60 3.35 9.41 -17.02
C GLY A 60 4.42 10.37 -16.49
N ASP A 61 4.40 10.74 -15.21
CA ASP A 61 5.45 11.58 -14.62
C ASP A 61 6.79 10.85 -14.60
N PHE A 62 7.87 11.59 -14.87
CA PHE A 62 9.23 11.07 -14.82
C PHE A 62 9.86 11.30 -13.45
N LEU A 63 10.19 10.21 -12.78
CA LEU A 63 10.93 10.15 -11.53
C LEU A 63 12.42 10.05 -11.85
N VAL A 64 13.13 11.20 -11.80
CA VAL A 64 14.56 11.29 -12.13
C VAL A 64 15.38 11.18 -10.85
N GLU A 65 16.31 10.20 -10.80
CA GLU A 65 17.13 9.92 -9.59
C GLU A 65 17.82 11.16 -9.00
N THR A 66 18.38 12.03 -9.86
CA THR A 66 19.10 13.22 -9.41
C THR A 66 18.17 14.24 -8.77
N ARG A 67 17.01 14.46 -9.38
CA ARG A 67 16.01 15.41 -8.89
C ARG A 67 15.42 14.93 -7.56
N LEU A 68 15.03 13.66 -7.47
CA LEU A 68 14.53 13.08 -6.21
C LEU A 68 15.58 13.09 -5.10
N ALA A 69 16.86 12.86 -5.43
CA ALA A 69 17.94 12.92 -4.47
C ALA A 69 18.13 14.33 -3.88
N GLU A 70 17.99 15.36 -4.73
CA GLU A 70 18.02 16.78 -4.33
C GLU A 70 16.78 17.15 -3.50
N GLU A 71 15.57 16.78 -3.95
CA GLU A 71 14.31 17.08 -3.27
C GLU A 71 14.20 16.43 -1.88
N LEU A 72 14.69 15.20 -1.74
CA LEU A 72 14.63 14.44 -0.49
C LEU A 72 15.91 14.55 0.35
N GLU A 73 16.89 15.33 -0.09
CA GLU A 73 18.19 15.56 0.57
C GLU A 73 18.94 14.26 0.92
N VAL A 74 18.88 13.26 0.03
CA VAL A 74 19.52 11.96 0.19
C VAL A 74 20.48 11.67 -0.96
N SER A 75 21.34 10.66 -0.78
CA SER A 75 22.18 10.16 -1.89
C SER A 75 21.34 9.43 -2.94
N ARG A 76 21.89 9.29 -4.16
CA ARG A 76 21.18 8.60 -5.27
C ARG A 76 20.97 7.09 -5.03
N THR A 77 21.77 6.47 -4.17
CA THR A 77 21.69 5.03 -3.93
C THR A 77 20.33 4.59 -3.37
N PRO A 78 19.82 5.14 -2.25
CA PRO A 78 18.50 4.78 -1.73
C PRO A 78 17.36 5.10 -2.72
N ILE A 79 17.49 6.18 -3.52
CA ILE A 79 16.52 6.50 -4.57
C ILE A 79 16.47 5.40 -5.64
N ARG A 80 17.63 4.99 -6.15
CA ARG A 80 17.73 3.94 -7.18
C ARG A 80 17.19 2.60 -6.68
N GLU A 81 17.47 2.22 -5.45
CA GLU A 81 16.96 0.99 -4.85
C GLU A 81 15.45 1.05 -4.67
N ALA A 82 14.92 2.18 -4.21
CA ALA A 82 13.48 2.39 -4.08
C ALA A 82 12.77 2.34 -5.44
N LEU A 83 13.30 2.99 -6.47
CA LEU A 83 12.72 2.97 -7.83
C LEU A 83 12.74 1.56 -8.43
N LYS A 84 13.80 0.76 -8.21
CA LYS A 84 13.84 -0.64 -8.65
C LYS A 84 12.78 -1.49 -7.94
N GLN A 85 12.53 -1.25 -6.66
CA GLN A 85 11.49 -1.97 -5.93
C GLN A 85 10.10 -1.57 -6.46
N LEU A 86 9.85 -0.29 -6.73
CA LEU A 86 8.61 0.18 -7.34
C LEU A 86 8.41 -0.36 -8.77
N GLU A 87 9.49 -0.57 -9.53
CA GLU A 87 9.44 -1.22 -10.84
C GLU A 87 9.04 -2.69 -10.74
N LEU A 88 9.55 -3.42 -9.76
CA LEU A 88 9.14 -4.81 -9.50
C LEU A 88 7.66 -4.92 -9.08
N GLU A 89 7.12 -3.87 -8.48
CA GLU A 89 5.70 -3.76 -8.11
C GLU A 89 4.81 -3.26 -9.27
N GLY A 90 5.40 -2.91 -10.41
CA GLY A 90 4.68 -2.38 -11.57
C GLY A 90 4.15 -0.95 -11.39
N LEU A 91 4.64 -0.20 -10.38
CA LEU A 91 4.23 1.19 -10.15
C LEU A 91 4.97 2.18 -11.03
N VAL A 92 6.15 1.82 -11.48
CA VAL A 92 6.96 2.60 -12.43
C VAL A 92 7.57 1.68 -13.49
N VAL A 93 7.99 2.25 -14.61
CA VAL A 93 8.75 1.57 -15.66
C VAL A 93 10.03 2.34 -15.95
N SER A 94 11.17 1.64 -16.01
CA SER A 94 12.47 2.23 -16.33
C SER A 94 12.54 2.60 -17.80
N ILE A 95 12.83 3.86 -18.09
CA ILE A 95 13.04 4.34 -19.47
C ILE A 95 14.52 4.69 -19.64
N PRO A 96 15.24 4.02 -20.56
CA PRO A 96 16.66 4.25 -20.76
C PRO A 96 16.98 5.74 -21.00
N ASN A 97 17.96 6.26 -20.26
CA ASN A 97 18.43 7.65 -20.31
C ASN A 97 17.40 8.73 -19.89
N ARG A 98 16.22 8.35 -19.37
CA ARG A 98 15.17 9.31 -18.97
C ARG A 98 14.75 9.16 -17.50
N GLY A 99 15.10 8.06 -16.84
CA GLY A 99 14.68 7.73 -15.48
C GLY A 99 13.52 6.75 -15.44
N SER A 100 12.79 6.72 -14.34
CA SER A 100 11.61 5.87 -14.17
C SER A 100 10.35 6.69 -14.44
N MET A 101 9.39 6.13 -15.18
CA MET A 101 8.11 6.78 -15.46
C MET A 101 7.02 6.10 -14.64
N VAL A 102 6.16 6.88 -14.00
CA VAL A 102 4.98 6.38 -13.28
C VAL A 102 4.06 5.68 -14.26
N GLN A 103 3.76 4.40 -13.99
CA GLN A 103 2.99 3.58 -14.91
C GLN A 103 1.49 3.78 -14.63
N ALA A 104 0.73 4.16 -15.65
CA ALA A 104 -0.73 4.21 -15.58
C ALA A 104 -1.31 2.82 -15.34
N ILE A 105 -2.39 2.73 -14.56
CA ILE A 105 -3.20 1.52 -14.48
C ILE A 105 -4.30 1.65 -15.54
N SER A 106 -4.29 0.78 -16.54
CA SER A 106 -5.31 0.75 -17.58
C SER A 106 -6.65 0.20 -17.05
N GLU A 107 -7.74 0.45 -17.78
CA GLU A 107 -9.04 -0.15 -17.45
C GLU A 107 -8.97 -1.69 -17.44
N ASN A 108 -8.25 -2.28 -18.40
CA ASN A 108 -8.03 -3.72 -18.45
C ASN A 108 -7.29 -4.24 -17.21
N ASP A 109 -6.24 -3.54 -16.76
CA ASP A 109 -5.52 -3.91 -15.52
C ASP A 109 -6.46 -3.89 -14.32
N ILE A 110 -7.38 -2.93 -14.28
CA ILE A 110 -8.37 -2.85 -13.20
C ILE A 110 -9.33 -4.05 -13.27
N ASP A 111 -9.81 -4.43 -14.44
CA ASP A 111 -10.70 -5.57 -14.64
C ASP A 111 -10.01 -6.89 -14.25
N ASP A 112 -8.76 -7.05 -14.64
CA ASP A 112 -7.93 -8.19 -14.24
C ASP A 112 -7.73 -8.23 -12.73
N ILE A 113 -7.40 -7.11 -12.10
CA ILE A 113 -7.23 -7.00 -10.64
C ILE A 113 -8.51 -7.41 -9.92
N PHE A 114 -9.67 -6.93 -10.33
CA PHE A 114 -10.94 -7.31 -9.70
C PHE A 114 -11.28 -8.78 -9.89
N THR A 115 -11.01 -9.35 -11.05
CA THR A 115 -11.19 -10.77 -11.32
C THR A 115 -10.29 -11.63 -10.41
N ILE A 116 -9.03 -11.29 -10.31
CA ILE A 116 -8.06 -11.98 -9.43
C ILE A 116 -8.49 -11.84 -7.96
N ARG A 117 -8.88 -10.65 -7.52
CA ARG A 117 -9.40 -10.42 -6.17
C ARG A 117 -10.60 -11.28 -5.85
N GLN A 118 -11.59 -11.32 -6.72
CA GLN A 118 -12.80 -12.11 -6.53
C GLN A 118 -12.45 -13.56 -6.19
N ILE A 119 -11.53 -14.17 -6.93
CA ILE A 119 -11.07 -15.54 -6.72
C ILE A 119 -10.31 -15.69 -5.40
N LEU A 120 -9.32 -14.82 -5.16
CA LEU A 120 -8.41 -14.94 -4.03
C LEU A 120 -9.07 -14.51 -2.71
N GLU A 121 -9.88 -13.46 -2.72
CA GLU A 121 -10.58 -13.01 -1.51
C GLU A 121 -11.72 -13.95 -1.11
N GLY A 122 -12.42 -14.53 -2.08
CA GLY A 122 -13.35 -15.62 -1.82
C GLY A 122 -12.66 -16.81 -1.13
N GLN A 123 -11.46 -17.17 -1.59
CA GLN A 123 -10.69 -18.23 -0.96
C GLN A 123 -10.15 -17.83 0.42
N ALA A 124 -9.81 -16.54 0.61
CA ALA A 124 -9.43 -16.00 1.93
C ALA A 124 -10.58 -16.13 2.92
N ALA A 125 -11.80 -15.72 2.54
CA ALA A 125 -12.99 -15.82 3.38
C ALA A 125 -13.30 -17.29 3.75
N TYR A 126 -13.16 -18.21 2.77
CA TYR A 126 -13.34 -19.64 3.01
C TYR A 126 -12.39 -20.17 4.11
N TRP A 127 -11.09 -19.89 3.98
CA TRP A 127 -10.10 -20.34 4.97
C TRP A 127 -10.25 -19.61 6.30
N ALA A 128 -10.53 -18.31 6.26
CA ALA A 128 -10.75 -17.52 7.46
C ALA A 128 -11.92 -18.08 8.29
N THR A 129 -13.04 -18.44 7.67
CA THR A 129 -14.19 -19.02 8.37
C THR A 129 -13.83 -20.29 9.17
N GLN A 130 -12.86 -21.07 8.68
CA GLN A 130 -12.41 -22.29 9.35
C GLN A 130 -11.40 -22.05 10.47
N ARG A 131 -10.71 -20.90 10.48
CA ARG A 131 -9.50 -20.65 11.30
C ARG A 131 -9.61 -19.43 12.22
N ILE A 132 -10.61 -18.58 11.99
CA ILE A 132 -10.77 -17.31 12.69
C ILE A 132 -10.95 -17.52 14.20
N THR A 133 -10.25 -16.71 15.01
CA THR A 133 -10.37 -16.67 16.45
C THR A 133 -11.55 -15.81 16.90
N GLN A 134 -12.01 -15.97 18.15
CA GLN A 134 -13.05 -15.11 18.71
C GLN A 134 -12.62 -13.63 18.73
N GLU A 135 -11.38 -13.34 19.10
CA GLU A 135 -10.84 -11.98 19.11
C GLU A 135 -10.90 -11.31 17.70
N GLN A 136 -10.63 -12.09 16.66
CA GLN A 136 -10.76 -11.61 15.29
C GLN A 136 -12.21 -11.39 14.87
N MET A 137 -13.14 -12.25 15.32
CA MET A 137 -14.58 -12.06 15.11
C MET A 137 -15.09 -10.80 15.82
N ASP A 138 -14.66 -10.57 17.06
CA ASP A 138 -15.00 -9.35 17.82
C ASP A 138 -14.46 -8.09 17.11
N SER A 139 -13.25 -8.19 16.55
CA SER A 139 -12.68 -7.11 15.75
C SER A 139 -13.49 -6.82 14.46
N LEU A 140 -14.00 -7.86 13.77
CA LEU A 140 -14.89 -7.67 12.61
C LEU A 140 -16.20 -7.01 13.01
N THR A 141 -16.77 -7.39 14.16
CA THR A 141 -17.98 -6.76 14.72
C THR A 141 -17.77 -5.27 14.94
N GLU A 142 -16.66 -4.88 15.60
CA GLU A 142 -16.30 -3.48 15.81
C GLU A 142 -16.21 -2.70 14.47
N LYS A 143 -15.61 -3.31 13.45
CA LYS A 143 -15.51 -2.65 12.14
C LYS A 143 -16.88 -2.43 11.50
N LEU A 144 -17.79 -3.39 11.58
CA LEU A 144 -19.15 -3.27 11.06
C LEU A 144 -19.96 -2.17 11.78
N GLU A 145 -19.84 -2.07 13.10
CA GLU A 145 -20.47 -1.00 13.88
C GLU A 145 -19.95 0.39 13.48
N LEU A 146 -18.65 0.52 13.30
CA LEU A 146 -18.04 1.77 12.84
C LEU A 146 -18.42 2.09 11.38
N MET A 147 -18.51 1.09 10.50
CA MET A 147 -19.00 1.27 9.13
C MET A 147 -20.45 1.77 9.12
N ASP A 148 -21.34 1.20 9.93
CA ASP A 148 -22.73 1.66 10.06
C ASP A 148 -22.80 3.13 10.50
N PHE A 149 -21.99 3.50 11.50
CA PHE A 149 -21.92 4.87 11.99
C PHE A 149 -21.43 5.86 10.91
N TYR A 150 -20.33 5.52 10.20
CA TYR A 150 -19.78 6.41 9.18
C TYR A 150 -20.58 6.41 7.88
N THR A 151 -21.31 5.35 7.57
CA THR A 151 -22.29 5.32 6.48
C THR A 151 -23.38 6.37 6.72
N LYS A 152 -23.94 6.43 7.94
CA LYS A 152 -24.94 7.44 8.33
C LYS A 152 -24.38 8.87 8.31
N LYS A 153 -23.07 9.04 8.56
CA LYS A 153 -22.38 10.33 8.47
C LYS A 153 -21.99 10.73 7.05
N GLY A 154 -21.94 9.82 6.11
CA GLY A 154 -21.44 10.06 4.74
C GLY A 154 -19.92 10.29 4.67
N ASP A 155 -19.12 9.77 5.62
CA ASP A 155 -17.66 9.94 5.64
C ASP A 155 -16.97 8.85 4.81
N ALA A 156 -16.79 9.13 3.52
CA ALA A 156 -16.18 8.21 2.57
C ALA A 156 -14.73 7.82 2.92
N ASN A 157 -13.96 8.74 3.55
CA ASN A 157 -12.57 8.45 3.91
C ASN A 157 -12.49 7.41 5.03
N GLN A 158 -13.32 7.56 6.06
CA GLN A 158 -13.41 6.59 7.15
C GLN A 158 -13.95 5.24 6.65
N LEU A 159 -14.95 5.25 5.76
CA LEU A 159 -15.47 4.03 5.17
C LEU A 159 -14.41 3.27 4.37
N THR A 160 -13.63 3.97 3.54
CA THR A 160 -12.52 3.34 2.80
C THR A 160 -11.46 2.73 3.74
N ARG A 161 -11.15 3.40 4.85
CA ARG A 161 -10.20 2.88 5.84
C ARG A 161 -10.75 1.62 6.51
N LEU A 162 -12.00 1.65 6.95
CA LEU A 162 -12.65 0.51 7.63
C LEU A 162 -12.83 -0.69 6.69
N ASP A 163 -13.18 -0.47 5.42
CA ASP A 163 -13.23 -1.48 4.36
C ASP A 163 -11.89 -2.24 4.26
N ASN A 164 -10.79 -1.49 4.16
CA ASN A 164 -9.46 -2.10 4.11
C ASN A 164 -9.12 -2.88 5.40
N GLU A 165 -9.47 -2.35 6.59
CA GLU A 165 -9.24 -3.02 7.87
C GLU A 165 -10.07 -4.31 7.99
N PHE A 166 -11.32 -4.32 7.55
CA PHE A 166 -12.19 -5.49 7.55
C PHE A 166 -11.60 -6.63 6.69
N HIS A 167 -11.22 -6.31 5.46
CA HIS A 167 -10.58 -7.28 4.57
C HIS A 167 -9.24 -7.79 5.13
N ASP A 168 -8.41 -6.92 5.71
CA ASP A 168 -7.11 -7.31 6.30
C ASP A 168 -7.26 -8.28 7.48
N ILE A 169 -8.33 -8.15 8.30
CA ILE A 169 -8.66 -9.11 9.36
C ILE A 169 -8.94 -10.48 8.74
N ILE A 170 -9.74 -10.55 7.68
CA ILE A 170 -10.07 -11.81 6.99
C ILE A 170 -8.82 -12.44 6.37
N TYR A 171 -7.94 -11.64 5.75
CA TYR A 171 -6.68 -12.16 5.19
C TYR A 171 -5.76 -12.71 6.28
N LYS A 172 -5.66 -12.04 7.43
CA LYS A 172 -4.92 -12.55 8.59
C LYS A 172 -5.52 -13.84 9.13
N ALA A 173 -6.86 -13.88 9.25
CA ALA A 173 -7.59 -15.06 9.76
C ALA A 173 -7.50 -16.26 8.79
N SER A 174 -7.27 -16.05 7.49
CA SER A 174 -7.05 -17.12 6.54
C SER A 174 -5.79 -17.96 6.83
N ASP A 175 -4.89 -17.44 7.68
CA ASP A 175 -3.59 -18.03 8.04
C ASP A 175 -2.74 -18.45 6.82
N SER A 176 -2.91 -17.76 5.70
CA SER A 176 -2.12 -17.96 4.49
C SER A 176 -1.20 -16.78 4.23
N ARG A 177 0.07 -16.94 4.58
CA ARG A 177 1.11 -15.93 4.35
C ARG A 177 1.20 -15.51 2.88
N MET A 178 1.10 -16.48 1.96
CA MET A 178 1.20 -16.23 0.51
C MET A 178 0.00 -15.41 0.01
N LEU A 179 -1.21 -15.80 0.41
CA LEU A 179 -2.43 -15.12 0.01
C LEU A 179 -2.47 -13.68 0.56
N LYS A 180 -2.11 -13.50 1.82
CA LYS A 180 -1.98 -12.17 2.43
C LYS A 180 -0.99 -11.28 1.67
N HIS A 181 0.16 -11.81 1.26
CA HIS A 181 1.16 -11.06 0.50
C HIS A 181 0.63 -10.62 -0.87
N ILE A 182 0.02 -11.53 -1.62
CA ILE A 182 -0.55 -11.22 -2.95
C ILE A 182 -1.70 -10.21 -2.84
N LEU A 183 -2.65 -10.45 -1.94
CA LEU A 183 -3.80 -9.55 -1.75
C LEU A 183 -3.38 -8.17 -1.26
N GLY A 184 -2.37 -8.08 -0.39
CA GLY A 184 -1.82 -6.81 0.06
C GLY A 184 -1.31 -5.94 -1.09
N SER A 185 -0.63 -6.52 -2.08
CA SER A 185 -0.16 -5.77 -3.26
C SER A 185 -1.33 -5.37 -4.18
N LEU A 186 -2.31 -6.25 -4.39
CA LEU A 186 -3.48 -5.95 -5.21
C LEU A 186 -4.35 -4.83 -4.62
N HIS A 187 -4.56 -4.83 -3.29
CA HIS A 187 -5.29 -3.75 -2.60
C HIS A 187 -4.67 -2.37 -2.80
N GLN A 188 -3.34 -2.30 -2.88
CA GLN A 188 -2.65 -1.03 -3.12
C GLN A 188 -2.87 -0.50 -4.53
N ASN A 189 -2.87 -1.38 -5.52
CA ASN A 189 -3.18 -1.00 -6.90
C ASN A 189 -4.63 -0.50 -7.05
N ILE A 190 -5.57 -1.10 -6.31
CA ILE A 190 -6.97 -0.64 -6.29
C ILE A 190 -7.11 0.71 -5.58
N ARG A 191 -6.40 0.93 -4.48
CA ARG A 191 -6.41 2.24 -3.83
C ARG A 191 -6.01 3.33 -4.81
N ARG A 192 -5.02 3.09 -5.66
CA ARG A 192 -4.60 3.98 -6.73
C ARG A 192 -5.70 4.21 -7.78
N ALA A 193 -6.33 3.13 -8.24
CA ALA A 193 -7.44 3.21 -9.18
C ALA A 193 -8.67 3.94 -8.60
N ARG A 194 -8.90 3.81 -7.28
CA ARG A 194 -9.99 4.47 -6.56
C ARG A 194 -9.78 5.97 -6.38
N THR A 195 -8.56 6.48 -6.21
CA THR A 195 -8.30 7.92 -6.05
C THR A 195 -8.70 8.72 -7.28
N SER A 196 -8.74 8.10 -8.45
CA SER A 196 -9.17 8.77 -9.69
C SER A 196 -10.69 8.83 -9.88
N ASN A 197 -11.54 8.02 -9.19
CA ASN A 197 -12.96 7.85 -9.56
C ASN A 197 -13.97 7.70 -8.41
N LEU A 198 -13.62 7.86 -7.13
CA LEU A 198 -14.53 7.52 -6.02
C LEU A 198 -15.11 8.70 -5.26
N ASN A 199 -16.10 9.33 -5.86
CA ASN A 199 -17.18 10.01 -5.15
C ASN A 199 -18.50 9.26 -5.42
N LEU A 200 -18.72 8.08 -4.81
CA LEU A 200 -19.97 7.36 -4.89
C LEU A 200 -20.63 7.20 -3.51
N PRO A 201 -21.39 8.23 -3.03
CA PRO A 201 -22.17 8.11 -1.79
C PRO A 201 -23.23 7.01 -1.83
N ALA A 202 -23.70 6.64 -3.04
CA ALA A 202 -24.81 5.72 -3.23
C ALA A 202 -24.49 4.26 -2.82
N ARG A 203 -23.21 3.85 -2.83
CA ARG A 203 -22.85 2.44 -2.59
C ARG A 203 -22.51 2.11 -1.13
N SER A 204 -22.39 3.08 -0.25
CA SER A 204 -21.96 2.84 1.13
C SER A 204 -22.91 1.91 1.90
N ASN A 205 -24.21 2.06 1.72
CA ASN A 205 -25.21 1.18 2.33
C ASN A 205 -25.15 -0.24 1.77
N GLU A 206 -25.06 -0.40 0.46
CA GLU A 206 -24.96 -1.69 -0.22
C GLU A 206 -23.69 -2.44 0.22
N SER A 207 -22.56 -1.75 0.25
CA SER A 207 -21.29 -2.31 0.72
C SER A 207 -21.36 -2.76 2.18
N LEU A 208 -22.01 -2.00 3.06
CA LEU A 208 -22.21 -2.38 4.46
C LEU A 208 -23.06 -3.67 4.57
N GLU A 209 -24.14 -3.80 3.80
CA GLU A 209 -24.96 -5.02 3.82
C GLU A 209 -24.19 -6.23 3.28
N GLU A 210 -23.34 -6.03 2.27
CA GLU A 210 -22.46 -7.07 1.75
C GLU A 210 -21.45 -7.54 2.80
N HIS A 211 -20.83 -6.62 3.53
CA HIS A 211 -19.93 -6.96 4.65
C HIS A 211 -20.65 -7.70 5.78
N ARG A 212 -21.91 -7.30 6.11
CA ARG A 212 -22.76 -8.02 7.07
C ARG A 212 -23.05 -9.45 6.61
N ALA A 213 -23.31 -9.65 5.31
CA ALA A 213 -23.54 -10.99 4.76
C ALA A 213 -22.28 -11.88 4.85
N ILE A 214 -21.09 -11.33 4.58
CA ILE A 214 -19.83 -12.05 4.77
C ILE A 214 -19.66 -12.44 6.24
N PHE A 215 -19.82 -11.48 7.14
CA PHE A 215 -19.68 -11.70 8.58
C PHE A 215 -20.65 -12.77 9.10
N ALA A 216 -21.93 -12.68 8.74
CA ALA A 216 -22.96 -13.64 9.16
C ALA A 216 -22.64 -15.07 8.70
N ALA A 217 -22.12 -15.25 7.49
CA ALA A 217 -21.69 -16.55 6.99
C ALA A 217 -20.47 -17.09 7.77
N MET A 218 -19.53 -16.20 8.14
CA MET A 218 -18.37 -16.58 8.96
C MET A 218 -18.77 -16.95 10.39
N GLU A 219 -19.70 -16.20 11.00
CA GLU A 219 -20.27 -16.47 12.32
C GLU A 219 -21.01 -17.81 12.35
N ALA A 220 -21.78 -18.10 11.30
CA ALA A 220 -22.46 -19.39 11.11
C ALA A 220 -21.49 -20.55 10.81
N LYS A 221 -20.17 -20.30 10.68
CA LYS A 221 -19.15 -21.29 10.27
C LYS A 221 -19.42 -21.91 8.89
N ASP A 222 -20.18 -21.24 8.04
CA ASP A 222 -20.43 -21.66 6.65
C ASP A 222 -19.37 -21.07 5.72
N ALA A 223 -18.27 -21.81 5.53
CA ALA A 223 -17.14 -21.38 4.72
C ALA A 223 -17.50 -21.20 3.22
N LEU A 224 -18.45 -22.00 2.70
CA LEU A 224 -18.88 -21.87 1.30
C LEU A 224 -19.75 -20.63 1.10
N ALA A 225 -20.66 -20.34 2.04
CA ALA A 225 -21.46 -19.13 2.03
C ALA A 225 -20.55 -17.88 2.18
N ALA A 226 -19.59 -17.90 3.09
CA ALA A 226 -18.64 -16.80 3.26
C ALA A 226 -17.81 -16.54 1.99
N LYS A 227 -17.34 -17.60 1.32
CA LYS A 227 -16.67 -17.50 0.02
C LYS A 227 -17.55 -16.81 -1.00
N LYS A 228 -18.78 -17.29 -1.19
CA LYS A 228 -19.73 -16.76 -2.16
C LYS A 228 -20.11 -15.30 -1.87
N ALA A 229 -20.34 -14.95 -0.61
CA ALA A 229 -20.64 -13.59 -0.21
C ALA A 229 -19.48 -12.63 -0.52
N MET A 230 -18.23 -13.04 -0.26
CA MET A 230 -17.04 -12.26 -0.61
C MET A 230 -16.88 -12.11 -2.12
N GLU A 231 -17.06 -13.17 -2.89
CA GLU A 231 -16.98 -13.13 -4.36
C GLU A 231 -18.01 -12.15 -4.95
N GLU A 232 -19.22 -12.15 -4.43
CA GLU A 232 -20.30 -11.23 -4.87
C GLU A 232 -20.02 -9.78 -4.46
N HIS A 233 -19.51 -9.57 -3.23
CA HIS A 233 -19.06 -8.25 -2.77
C HIS A 233 -18.01 -7.64 -3.70
N ILE A 234 -16.97 -8.39 -4.06
CA ILE A 234 -15.91 -7.91 -4.95
C ILE A 234 -16.45 -7.65 -6.38
N LYS A 235 -17.31 -8.52 -6.88
CA LYS A 235 -17.98 -8.34 -8.18
C LYS A 235 -18.83 -7.07 -8.21
N ASN A 236 -19.63 -6.83 -7.17
CA ASN A 236 -20.45 -5.63 -7.05
C ASN A 236 -19.59 -4.37 -6.92
N ALA A 237 -18.47 -4.44 -6.19
CA ALA A 237 -17.49 -3.37 -6.11
C ALA A 237 -16.86 -3.03 -7.47
N HIS A 238 -16.70 -4.00 -8.35
CA HIS A 238 -16.26 -3.81 -9.73
C HIS A 238 -17.33 -3.15 -10.60
N SER A 239 -18.56 -3.66 -10.55
CA SER A 239 -19.69 -3.19 -11.40
C SER A 239 -20.09 -1.74 -11.11
N ALA A 240 -19.79 -1.20 -9.94
CA ALA A 240 -20.10 0.17 -9.55
C ALA A 240 -19.12 1.22 -10.14
N LYS A 241 -18.23 0.82 -11.03
CA LYS A 241 -17.29 1.69 -11.75
C LYS A 241 -17.88 2.44 -12.93
N GLY A 242 -19.12 2.11 -13.35
CA GLY A 242 -19.80 2.65 -14.53
C GLY A 242 -20.14 4.13 -14.44
#